data_7ed360b2ec8b8aa70255ee98eea25d5e
#
_entry.id   7ed360b2ec8b8aa70255ee98eea25d5e
#
_cell.length_a   1.000
_cell.length_b   1.000
_cell.length_c   1.000
_cell.angle_alpha   90.00
_cell.angle_beta   90.00
_cell.angle_gamma   90.00
#
_symmetry.space_group_name_H-M   'P 1'
#
loop_
_entity.id
_entity.type
_entity.pdbx_description
1 polymer ?
#
loop_
_entity_poly.entity_id
_entity_poly.type
_entity_poly.pdbx_seq_one_letter_code
_entity_poly.pdbx_strand_id
1 'polypeptide(L)'
;MVFAMNDSLPKLLLRRSEAGPGAILWGREAQPYFGRVFDGLLAQGLLKERAPAKTWPACADCDSECGEREIVEIDNRLVAECPEDHRRDTELSSEHLRSFEIDPAALCRRIARESGLAGEPAPIMTGLWALGRLPNRRHAILALDPVCAADARLVTMIRTVGEPFETSLLLPSGIPIERRQYLAEAGLAVVLTQDAFAAAGFALSAEVLVPSLPGEVRLIIGREGGTVTLDGQQKKFGDQPFRVLVRLAEFAKRDHGYLPEDQIVRAIYGSQIRPKSRDTRDIIRLLRDALAAGLEGKAAEAARGLIETRRAPSRHRLCLRATEIAILA
;
A
#
# COMPACT_ATOMS: atom_id res chain seq x y z
N MET A 1 -25.97 5.76 3.00
CA MET A 1 -24.59 5.26 3.10
C MET A 1 -24.46 4.52 4.43
N VAL A 2 -24.57 3.20 4.40
CA VAL A 2 -24.40 2.35 5.58
C VAL A 2 -22.92 2.42 5.95
N PHE A 3 -22.60 3.12 7.04
CA PHE A 3 -21.24 3.15 7.56
C PHE A 3 -20.91 1.73 8.03
N ALA A 4 -19.94 1.10 7.38
CA ALA A 4 -19.41 -0.16 7.84
C ALA A 4 -18.84 0.06 9.26
N MET A 5 -19.51 -0.48 10.28
CA MET A 5 -19.20 -0.33 11.71
C MET A 5 -17.86 -0.98 12.13
N ASN A 6 -16.91 -1.17 11.23
CA ASN A 6 -15.65 -1.88 11.50
C ASN A 6 -14.37 -1.04 11.33
N ASP A 7 -14.49 0.25 11.06
CA ASP A 7 -13.29 1.09 10.98
C ASP A 7 -12.77 1.39 12.40
N SER A 8 -11.47 1.24 12.61
CA SER A 8 -10.86 1.76 13.84
C SER A 8 -10.83 3.30 13.82
N LEU A 9 -10.84 3.95 14.99
CA LEU A 9 -10.76 5.41 15.08
C LEU A 9 -9.60 6.02 14.25
N PRO A 10 -8.37 5.46 14.25
CA PRO A 10 -7.30 5.94 13.37
C PRO A 10 -7.65 5.91 11.88
N LYS A 11 -8.28 4.84 11.40
CA LYS A 11 -8.70 4.75 10.00
C LYS A 11 -9.78 5.77 9.65
N LEU A 12 -10.73 5.99 10.56
CA LEU A 12 -11.74 7.03 10.38
C LEU A 12 -11.10 8.41 10.27
N LEU A 13 -10.16 8.75 11.17
CA LEU A 13 -9.47 10.04 11.15
C LEU A 13 -8.66 10.25 9.88
N LEU A 14 -7.95 9.23 9.41
CA LEU A 14 -7.20 9.29 8.15
C LEU A 14 -8.13 9.53 6.96
N ARG A 15 -9.20 8.73 6.86
CA ARG A 15 -10.18 8.89 5.79
C ARG A 15 -10.82 10.29 5.80
N ARG A 16 -11.11 10.85 6.97
CA ARG A 16 -11.62 12.22 7.08
C ARG A 16 -10.58 13.26 6.71
N SER A 17 -9.32 13.04 7.09
CA SER A 17 -8.21 13.92 6.71
C SER A 17 -7.98 13.99 5.19
N GLU A 18 -8.44 12.99 4.42
CA GLU A 18 -8.40 13.00 2.96
C GLU A 18 -9.28 14.12 2.35
N ALA A 19 -10.17 14.74 3.12
CA ALA A 19 -10.90 15.94 2.71
C ALA A 19 -10.02 17.20 2.66
N GLY A 20 -8.75 17.10 3.04
CA GLY A 20 -7.79 18.21 3.00
C GLY A 20 -7.73 19.04 4.28
N PRO A 21 -7.10 20.23 4.20
CA PRO A 21 -6.96 21.13 5.35
C PRO A 21 -8.32 21.57 5.91
N GLY A 22 -8.45 21.50 7.23
CA GLY A 22 -9.71 21.82 7.92
C GLY A 22 -10.73 20.67 7.89
N ALA A 23 -10.28 19.44 7.64
CA ALA A 23 -11.14 18.26 7.69
C ALA A 23 -11.91 18.16 9.02
N ILE A 24 -13.20 17.92 8.92
CA ILE A 24 -14.11 17.83 10.06
C ILE A 24 -14.55 16.38 10.28
N LEU A 25 -14.38 15.91 11.51
CA LEU A 25 -15.02 14.71 12.01
C LEU A 25 -16.33 15.10 12.70
N TRP A 26 -17.44 14.55 12.23
CA TRP A 26 -18.76 14.84 12.78
C TRP A 26 -19.06 13.97 14.00
N GLY A 27 -19.78 14.54 14.98
CA GLY A 27 -20.13 13.85 16.21
C GLY A 27 -20.84 12.52 16.00
N ARG A 28 -21.75 12.43 15.02
CA ARG A 28 -22.42 11.17 14.65
C ARG A 28 -21.44 10.04 14.25
N GLU A 29 -20.28 10.39 13.67
CA GLU A 29 -19.27 9.42 13.27
C GLU A 29 -18.30 9.14 14.42
N ALA A 30 -18.07 10.14 15.26
CA ALA A 30 -17.19 10.07 16.40
C ALA A 30 -17.83 9.36 17.60
N GLN A 31 -19.15 9.41 17.74
CA GLN A 31 -19.90 8.90 18.89
C GLN A 31 -19.54 7.45 19.29
N PRO A 32 -19.40 6.50 18.36
CA PRO A 32 -18.99 5.12 18.72
C PRO A 32 -17.62 5.03 19.39
N TYR A 33 -16.80 6.07 19.28
CA TYR A 33 -15.43 6.12 19.78
C TYR A 33 -15.26 7.02 21.00
N PHE A 34 -16.30 7.69 21.47
CA PHE A 34 -16.22 8.54 22.65
C PHE A 34 -15.75 7.75 23.86
N GLY A 35 -14.88 8.35 24.66
CA GLY A 35 -14.25 7.76 25.83
C GLY A 35 -12.77 8.09 25.91
N ARG A 36 -12.03 7.39 26.76
CA ARG A 36 -10.64 7.72 27.14
C ARG A 36 -9.70 7.93 25.95
N VAL A 37 -9.82 7.13 24.89
CA VAL A 37 -8.94 7.25 23.70
C VAL A 37 -9.26 8.53 22.96
N PHE A 38 -10.54 8.81 22.73
CA PHE A 38 -11.01 10.02 22.05
C PHE A 38 -10.67 11.29 22.85
N ASP A 39 -10.92 11.27 24.16
CA ASP A 39 -10.57 12.37 25.08
C ASP A 39 -9.06 12.62 25.08
N GLY A 40 -8.27 11.57 24.98
CA GLY A 40 -6.82 11.67 24.82
C GLY A 40 -6.39 12.36 23.54
N LEU A 41 -7.13 12.20 22.42
CA LEU A 41 -6.85 12.90 21.17
C LEU A 41 -7.21 14.39 21.27
N LEU A 42 -8.29 14.73 21.96
CA LEU A 42 -8.66 16.12 22.28
C LEU A 42 -7.59 16.77 23.14
N ALA A 43 -7.18 16.13 24.23
CA ALA A 43 -6.17 16.64 25.16
C ALA A 43 -4.80 16.85 24.49
N GLN A 44 -4.46 16.03 23.49
CA GLN A 44 -3.21 16.12 22.71
C GLN A 44 -3.32 17.12 21.54
N GLY A 45 -4.49 17.76 21.35
CA GLY A 45 -4.72 18.72 20.27
C GLY A 45 -4.76 18.12 18.86
N LEU A 46 -4.89 16.79 18.74
CA LEU A 46 -5.10 16.14 17.44
C LEU A 46 -6.52 16.43 16.93
N LEU A 47 -7.46 16.51 17.83
CA LEU A 47 -8.83 16.95 17.57
C LEU A 47 -9.07 18.27 18.31
N LYS A 48 -9.72 19.23 17.62
CA LYS A 48 -10.15 20.50 18.21
C LYS A 48 -11.65 20.60 18.08
N GLU A 49 -12.35 20.63 19.19
CA GLU A 49 -13.80 20.80 19.17
C GLU A 49 -14.16 22.18 18.62
N ARG A 50 -15.10 22.21 17.72
CA ARG A 50 -15.65 23.39 17.04
C ARG A 50 -17.06 23.69 17.55
N ALA A 51 -17.61 24.77 17.09
CA ALA A 51 -19.02 25.05 17.35
C ALA A 51 -19.90 23.89 16.83
N PRO A 52 -20.99 23.56 17.51
CA PRO A 52 -21.90 22.52 17.04
C PRO A 52 -22.40 22.79 15.62
N ALA A 53 -22.67 21.71 14.89
CA ALA A 53 -23.20 21.77 13.55
C ALA A 53 -24.56 22.50 13.56
N LYS A 54 -24.76 23.42 12.63
CA LYS A 54 -26.05 24.14 12.43
C LYS A 54 -26.91 23.48 11.38
N THR A 55 -26.30 22.65 10.55
CA THR A 55 -26.96 21.92 9.47
C THR A 55 -26.63 20.44 9.58
N TRP A 56 -27.51 19.61 9.07
CA TRP A 56 -27.35 18.17 9.00
C TRP A 56 -27.16 17.76 7.56
N PRO A 57 -26.13 16.96 7.24
CA PRO A 57 -25.89 16.55 5.86
C PRO A 57 -27.07 15.80 5.29
N ALA A 58 -27.29 15.96 4.00
CA ALA A 58 -28.40 15.35 3.27
C ALA A 58 -28.53 13.86 3.52
N CYS A 59 -29.74 13.37 3.41
CA CYS A 59 -30.08 11.95 3.50
C CYS A 59 -29.46 11.19 2.33
N ALA A 60 -28.67 10.16 2.62
CA ALA A 60 -28.08 9.32 1.59
C ALA A 60 -29.12 8.50 0.80
N ASP A 61 -30.31 8.32 1.37
CA ASP A 61 -31.38 7.47 0.85
C ASP A 61 -32.51 8.29 0.20
N CYS A 62 -32.26 9.56 -0.11
CA CYS A 62 -33.25 10.45 -0.68
C CYS A 62 -32.93 10.70 -2.16
N ASP A 63 -33.83 10.31 -3.06
CA ASP A 63 -33.74 10.58 -4.50
C ASP A 63 -33.96 12.07 -4.85
N SER A 64 -34.54 12.84 -3.93
CA SER A 64 -34.59 14.29 -4.03
C SER A 64 -33.24 14.85 -3.59
N GLU A 65 -32.56 15.57 -4.42
CA GLU A 65 -31.28 16.27 -4.16
C GLU A 65 -31.46 17.35 -3.08
N CYS A 66 -32.08 16.97 -1.92
CA CYS A 66 -32.21 17.84 -0.78
C CYS A 66 -30.78 18.17 -0.30
N GLY A 67 -30.48 19.45 -0.28
CA GLY A 67 -29.23 19.94 0.29
C GLY A 67 -29.10 19.64 1.80
N GLU A 68 -28.29 20.40 2.48
CA GLU A 68 -28.18 20.33 3.93
C GLU A 68 -29.55 20.63 4.59
N ARG A 69 -29.92 19.81 5.58
CA ARG A 69 -31.15 19.98 6.35
C ARG A 69 -30.93 20.97 7.47
N GLU A 70 -31.90 21.81 7.74
CA GLU A 70 -31.92 22.65 8.94
C GLU A 70 -32.13 21.80 10.21
N ILE A 71 -31.45 22.19 11.29
CA ILE A 71 -31.63 21.61 12.60
C ILE A 71 -32.55 22.55 13.38
N VAL A 72 -33.72 22.05 13.76
CA VAL A 72 -34.73 22.79 14.53
C VAL A 72 -34.94 22.12 15.88
N GLU A 73 -35.38 22.89 16.84
CA GLU A 73 -35.78 22.39 18.16
C GLU A 73 -37.32 22.31 18.21
N ILE A 74 -37.83 21.09 18.32
CA ILE A 74 -39.27 20.80 18.42
C ILE A 74 -39.52 20.04 19.73
N ASP A 75 -40.37 20.58 20.60
CA ASP A 75 -40.71 19.97 21.90
C ASP A 75 -39.45 19.55 22.72
N ASN A 76 -38.44 20.42 22.77
CA ASN A 76 -37.18 20.16 23.47
C ASN A 76 -36.33 19.01 22.84
N ARG A 77 -36.59 18.65 21.60
CA ARG A 77 -35.85 17.70 20.80
C ARG A 77 -35.19 18.35 19.59
N LEU A 78 -33.97 18.00 19.32
CA LEU A 78 -33.27 18.45 18.11
C LEU A 78 -33.64 17.55 16.96
N VAL A 79 -34.13 18.13 15.88
CA VAL A 79 -34.61 17.41 14.71
C VAL A 79 -33.98 17.99 13.45
N ALA A 80 -33.42 17.16 12.60
CA ALA A 80 -33.06 17.53 11.23
C ALA A 80 -34.29 17.35 10.35
N GLU A 81 -34.97 18.44 10.01
CA GLU A 81 -36.16 18.39 9.19
C GLU A 81 -35.88 17.97 7.76
N CYS A 82 -36.73 17.08 7.24
CA CYS A 82 -36.72 16.74 5.82
C CYS A 82 -37.67 17.70 5.07
N PRO A 83 -37.21 18.51 4.13
CA PRO A 83 -38.05 19.48 3.42
C PRO A 83 -39.13 18.83 2.54
N GLU A 84 -38.97 17.54 2.21
CA GLU A 84 -39.89 16.82 1.33
C GLU A 84 -40.90 15.94 2.08
N ASP A 85 -40.49 15.35 3.22
CA ASP A 85 -41.34 14.41 3.98
C ASP A 85 -40.92 14.37 5.45
N HIS A 86 -41.76 14.93 6.32
CA HIS A 86 -41.57 14.92 7.78
C HIS A 86 -41.42 13.51 8.40
N ARG A 87 -41.87 12.46 7.72
CA ARG A 87 -41.65 11.08 8.16
C ARG A 87 -40.19 10.68 8.12
N ARG A 88 -39.37 11.45 7.38
CA ARG A 88 -37.92 11.28 7.25
C ARG A 88 -37.13 12.23 8.14
N ASP A 89 -37.80 12.92 9.02
CA ASP A 89 -37.17 13.74 10.04
C ASP A 89 -36.28 12.85 10.91
N THR A 90 -35.12 13.39 11.27
CA THR A 90 -34.13 12.62 12.05
C THR A 90 -33.97 13.29 13.41
N GLU A 91 -34.32 12.58 14.46
CA GLU A 91 -34.07 13.04 15.83
C GLU A 91 -32.55 12.95 16.12
N LEU A 92 -32.03 14.04 16.68
CA LEU A 92 -30.58 14.19 16.94
C LEU A 92 -30.33 14.34 18.44
N SER A 93 -29.24 13.83 18.90
CA SER A 93 -28.69 14.17 20.23
C SER A 93 -27.71 15.34 20.11
N SER A 94 -27.45 16.04 21.21
CA SER A 94 -26.40 17.06 21.27
C SER A 94 -25.01 16.51 20.87
N GLU A 95 -24.75 15.25 21.14
CA GLU A 95 -23.51 14.56 20.75
C GLU A 95 -23.36 14.41 19.22
N HIS A 96 -24.47 14.20 18.51
CA HIS A 96 -24.48 14.15 17.05
C HIS A 96 -24.04 15.47 16.40
N LEU A 97 -24.34 16.58 17.06
CA LEU A 97 -24.05 17.94 16.57
C LEU A 97 -22.61 18.38 16.85
N ARG A 98 -21.89 17.69 17.70
CA ARG A 98 -20.47 17.98 17.94
C ARG A 98 -19.68 17.87 16.64
N SER A 99 -18.70 18.72 16.49
CA SER A 99 -17.79 18.68 15.34
C SER A 99 -16.37 18.91 15.79
N PHE A 100 -15.45 18.22 15.15
CA PHE A 100 -14.05 18.19 15.55
C PHE A 100 -13.17 18.41 14.33
N GLU A 101 -12.39 19.48 14.35
CA GLU A 101 -11.36 19.71 13.34
C GLU A 101 -10.16 18.83 13.62
N ILE A 102 -9.67 18.18 12.59
CA ILE A 102 -8.47 17.34 12.65
C ILE A 102 -7.26 18.21 12.39
N ASP A 103 -6.30 18.26 13.33
CA ASP A 103 -5.03 18.95 13.15
C ASP A 103 -4.05 18.02 12.39
N PRO A 104 -3.72 18.33 11.12
CA PRO A 104 -2.89 17.44 10.31
C PRO A 104 -1.45 17.33 10.85
N ALA A 105 -0.91 18.37 11.48
CA ALA A 105 0.42 18.33 12.07
C ALA A 105 0.45 17.41 13.31
N ALA A 106 -0.56 17.49 14.16
CA ALA A 106 -0.69 16.62 15.32
C ALA A 106 -0.93 15.16 14.90
N LEU A 107 -1.72 14.92 13.85
CA LEU A 107 -1.93 13.61 13.26
C LEU A 107 -0.60 13.02 12.75
N CYS A 108 0.16 13.76 11.97
CA CYS A 108 1.46 13.32 11.45
C CYS A 108 2.45 13.03 12.58
N ARG A 109 2.52 13.88 13.62
CA ARG A 109 3.36 13.62 14.82
C ARG A 109 2.94 12.34 15.55
N ARG A 110 1.63 12.09 15.64
CA ARG A 110 1.11 10.88 16.27
C ARG A 110 1.52 9.63 15.49
N ILE A 111 1.34 9.65 14.17
CA ILE A 111 1.75 8.56 13.27
C ILE A 111 3.26 8.30 13.38
N ALA A 112 4.08 9.34 13.27
CA ALA A 112 5.53 9.21 13.34
C ALA A 112 6.00 8.60 14.67
N ARG A 113 5.46 9.09 15.78
CA ARG A 113 5.79 8.61 17.12
C ARG A 113 5.40 7.15 17.32
N GLU A 114 4.19 6.74 16.97
CA GLU A 114 3.73 5.36 17.13
C GLU A 114 4.44 4.40 16.18
N SER A 115 4.90 4.90 15.03
CA SER A 115 5.66 4.12 14.04
C SER A 115 7.17 4.08 14.34
N GLY A 116 7.65 4.77 15.35
CA GLY A 116 9.08 4.84 15.66
C GLY A 116 9.92 5.47 14.56
N LEU A 117 9.35 6.43 13.80
CA LEU A 117 10.08 7.11 12.73
C LEU A 117 11.12 8.08 13.31
N ALA A 118 12.28 8.16 12.66
CA ALA A 118 13.31 9.11 13.03
C ALA A 118 13.07 10.47 12.35
N GLY A 119 13.21 11.56 13.12
CA GLY A 119 12.97 12.93 12.69
C GLY A 119 11.59 13.45 13.05
N GLU A 120 11.39 14.74 12.89
CA GLU A 120 10.12 15.42 13.14
C GLU A 120 9.32 15.55 11.84
N PRO A 121 8.01 15.28 11.87
CA PRO A 121 7.16 15.50 10.71
C PRO A 121 7.16 16.97 10.27
N ALA A 122 7.29 17.17 8.98
CA ALA A 122 7.31 18.49 8.39
C ALA A 122 6.43 18.56 7.12
N PRO A 123 5.70 19.67 6.89
CA PRO A 123 4.97 19.86 5.66
C PRO A 123 5.94 20.07 4.49
N ILE A 124 5.70 19.35 3.38
CA ILE A 124 6.41 19.57 2.11
C ILE A 124 5.63 20.60 1.29
N MET A 125 4.33 20.44 1.26
CA MET A 125 3.34 21.36 0.69
C MET A 125 1.98 21.11 1.37
N THR A 126 0.99 21.94 1.05
CA THR A 126 -0.37 21.73 1.56
C THR A 126 -0.85 20.30 1.27
N GLY A 127 -1.26 19.58 2.29
CA GLY A 127 -1.74 18.20 2.20
C GLY A 127 -0.65 17.14 2.02
N LEU A 128 0.64 17.49 1.92
CA LEU A 128 1.75 16.56 1.78
C LEU A 128 2.77 16.73 2.92
N TRP A 129 3.06 15.65 3.62
CA TRP A 129 3.89 15.64 4.82
C TRP A 129 5.04 14.64 4.74
N ALA A 130 6.25 15.09 5.05
CA ALA A 130 7.33 14.17 5.40
C ALA A 130 7.09 13.70 6.84
N LEU A 131 6.86 12.41 7.06
CA LEU A 131 6.63 11.84 8.39
C LEU A 131 7.94 11.57 9.16
N GLY A 132 9.03 11.34 8.44
CA GLY A 132 10.33 10.97 8.99
C GLY A 132 10.95 9.78 8.26
N ARG A 133 12.00 9.20 8.88
CA ARG A 133 12.72 8.05 8.33
C ARG A 133 12.37 6.76 9.04
N LEU A 134 12.11 5.74 8.27
CA LEU A 134 11.96 4.36 8.71
C LEU A 134 13.31 3.77 9.18
N PRO A 135 13.31 2.69 9.97
CA PRO A 135 14.53 1.99 10.38
C PRO A 135 15.43 1.55 9.21
N ASN A 136 14.84 1.24 8.05
CA ASN A 136 15.55 0.90 6.81
C ASN A 136 16.08 2.13 6.03
N ARG A 137 16.10 3.32 6.67
CA ARG A 137 16.54 4.63 6.15
C ARG A 137 15.65 5.23 5.06
N ARG A 138 14.55 4.61 4.70
CA ARG A 138 13.60 5.17 3.73
C ARG A 138 12.82 6.33 4.34
N HIS A 139 12.46 7.30 3.50
CA HIS A 139 11.56 8.39 3.88
C HIS A 139 10.11 7.92 3.81
N ALA A 140 9.33 8.18 4.85
CA ALA A 140 7.89 8.01 4.83
C ALA A 140 7.23 9.37 4.54
N ILE A 141 6.44 9.45 3.48
CA ILE A 141 5.70 10.65 3.07
C ILE A 141 4.22 10.32 3.02
N LEU A 142 3.39 11.18 3.58
CA LEU A 142 1.94 11.03 3.64
C LEU A 142 1.27 12.14 2.84
N ALA A 143 0.46 11.77 1.86
CA ALA A 143 -0.48 12.65 1.20
C ALA A 143 -1.85 12.53 1.90
N LEU A 144 -2.29 13.61 2.52
CA LEU A 144 -3.61 13.70 3.17
C LEU A 144 -4.70 14.19 2.22
N ASP A 145 -4.31 14.76 1.08
CA ASP A 145 -5.24 15.36 0.12
C ASP A 145 -5.07 14.70 -1.26
N PRO A 146 -6.14 14.14 -1.85
CA PRO A 146 -6.11 13.64 -3.22
C PRO A 146 -5.64 14.66 -4.24
N VAL A 147 -5.91 15.95 -4.02
CA VAL A 147 -5.46 17.03 -4.92
C VAL A 147 -3.95 17.12 -4.95
N CYS A 148 -3.28 17.07 -3.79
CA CYS A 148 -1.81 17.08 -3.75
C CYS A 148 -1.22 15.82 -4.38
N ALA A 149 -1.87 14.67 -4.23
CA ALA A 149 -1.45 13.41 -4.85
C ALA A 149 -1.58 13.42 -6.39
N ALA A 150 -2.52 14.21 -6.92
CA ALA A 150 -2.72 14.41 -8.35
C ALA A 150 -1.76 15.46 -8.96
N ASP A 151 -1.12 16.32 -8.16
CA ASP A 151 -0.24 17.38 -8.64
C ASP A 151 0.92 16.81 -9.47
N ALA A 152 1.12 17.34 -10.67
CA ALA A 152 2.19 16.92 -11.57
C ALA A 152 3.59 17.12 -10.97
N ARG A 153 3.74 18.09 -10.07
CA ARG A 153 5.01 18.42 -9.40
C ARG A 153 5.34 17.53 -8.21
N LEU A 154 4.43 16.61 -7.81
CA LEU A 154 4.58 15.78 -6.62
C LEU A 154 5.94 15.08 -6.56
N VAL A 155 6.37 14.43 -7.65
CA VAL A 155 7.66 13.72 -7.71
C VAL A 155 8.83 14.70 -7.49
N THR A 156 8.76 15.90 -8.08
CA THR A 156 9.80 16.94 -7.90
C THR A 156 9.83 17.43 -6.45
N MET A 157 8.68 17.63 -5.83
CA MET A 157 8.59 18.01 -4.42
C MET A 157 9.14 16.95 -3.49
N ILE A 158 8.85 15.67 -3.76
CA ILE A 158 9.39 14.56 -2.97
C ILE A 158 10.92 14.54 -3.03
N ARG A 159 11.52 14.83 -4.18
CA ARG A 159 12.99 14.90 -4.34
C ARG A 159 13.67 15.94 -3.45
N THR A 160 12.94 16.92 -2.95
CA THR A 160 13.51 17.87 -1.97
C THR A 160 13.74 17.25 -0.60
N VAL A 161 13.08 16.12 -0.32
CA VAL A 161 13.18 15.38 0.95
C VAL A 161 14.12 14.18 0.83
N GLY A 162 14.11 13.49 -0.30
CA GLY A 162 14.92 12.31 -0.56
C GLY A 162 14.74 11.76 -1.97
N GLU A 163 15.56 10.81 -2.34
CA GLU A 163 15.45 10.15 -3.64
C GLU A 163 14.15 9.31 -3.73
N PRO A 164 13.48 9.29 -4.88
CA PRO A 164 12.22 8.56 -5.04
C PRO A 164 12.30 7.09 -4.64
N PHE A 165 13.36 6.38 -5.04
CA PHE A 165 13.57 4.96 -4.72
C PHE A 165 13.83 4.69 -3.24
N GLU A 166 14.19 5.72 -2.46
CA GLU A 166 14.30 5.68 -0.99
C GLU A 166 13.05 6.21 -0.29
N THR A 167 11.94 6.38 -1.01
CA THR A 167 10.73 6.99 -0.48
C THR A 167 9.54 6.05 -0.56
N SER A 168 8.82 5.94 0.56
CA SER A 168 7.49 5.32 0.64
C SER A 168 6.44 6.42 0.69
N LEU A 169 5.56 6.42 -0.30
CA LEU A 169 4.49 7.40 -0.43
C LEU A 169 3.15 6.77 -0.06
N LEU A 170 2.56 7.27 1.01
CA LEU A 170 1.24 6.90 1.48
C LEU A 170 0.21 7.78 0.79
N LEU A 171 -0.70 7.17 0.04
CA LEU A 171 -1.70 7.86 -0.75
C LEU A 171 -3.11 7.64 -0.23
N PRO A 172 -4.00 8.62 -0.37
CA PRO A 172 -5.44 8.42 -0.17
C PRO A 172 -5.99 7.29 -1.02
N SER A 173 -7.03 6.62 -0.52
CA SER A 173 -7.65 5.48 -1.21
C SER A 173 -8.30 5.83 -2.55
N GLY A 174 -8.74 7.09 -2.73
CA GLY A 174 -9.41 7.57 -3.94
C GLY A 174 -8.50 7.88 -5.14
N ILE A 175 -7.19 7.62 -5.07
CA ILE A 175 -6.27 7.94 -6.16
C ILE A 175 -6.40 6.93 -7.32
N PRO A 176 -6.62 7.39 -8.58
CA PRO A 176 -6.72 6.52 -9.75
C PRO A 176 -5.51 5.59 -9.93
N ILE A 177 -5.77 4.39 -10.46
CA ILE A 177 -4.74 3.37 -10.62
C ILE A 177 -3.61 3.82 -11.56
N GLU A 178 -3.95 4.57 -12.61
CA GLU A 178 -2.99 5.11 -13.59
C GLU A 178 -2.02 6.07 -12.90
N ARG A 179 -2.53 6.89 -11.98
CA ARG A 179 -1.69 7.82 -11.21
C ARG A 179 -0.76 7.06 -10.26
N ARG A 180 -1.24 6.02 -9.61
CA ARG A 180 -0.43 5.16 -8.75
C ARG A 180 0.68 4.46 -9.53
N GLN A 181 0.36 3.97 -10.72
CA GLN A 181 1.35 3.35 -11.63
C GLN A 181 2.42 4.36 -12.05
N TYR A 182 2.03 5.55 -12.49
CA TYR A 182 2.97 6.62 -12.82
C TYR A 182 3.95 6.94 -11.68
N LEU A 183 3.44 7.03 -10.44
CA LEU A 183 4.27 7.30 -9.27
C LEU A 183 5.22 6.14 -8.95
N ALA A 184 4.76 4.90 -9.14
CA ALA A 184 5.60 3.72 -8.98
C ALA A 184 6.68 3.64 -10.07
N GLU A 185 6.38 3.97 -11.32
CA GLU A 185 7.35 4.07 -12.42
C GLU A 185 8.39 5.17 -12.18
N ALA A 186 8.01 6.24 -11.49
CA ALA A 186 8.94 7.28 -11.03
C ALA A 186 9.86 6.82 -9.87
N GLY A 187 9.75 5.56 -9.42
CA GLY A 187 10.58 4.93 -8.40
C GLY A 187 10.05 5.03 -6.97
N LEU A 188 8.83 5.57 -6.78
CA LEU A 188 8.23 5.69 -5.46
C LEU A 188 7.58 4.36 -5.03
N ALA A 189 7.74 4.00 -3.78
CA ALA A 189 6.97 2.91 -3.20
C ALA A 189 5.59 3.42 -2.77
N VAL A 190 4.59 3.14 -3.57
CA VAL A 190 3.22 3.61 -3.36
C VAL A 190 2.43 2.64 -2.50
N VAL A 191 1.84 3.15 -1.41
CA VAL A 191 1.00 2.40 -0.47
C VAL A 191 -0.27 3.18 -0.21
N LEU A 192 -1.43 2.52 -0.19
CA LEU A 192 -2.67 3.20 0.18
C LEU A 192 -2.75 3.36 1.71
N THR A 193 -3.25 4.50 2.17
CA THR A 193 -3.39 4.79 3.60
C THR A 193 -4.19 3.72 4.34
N GLN A 194 -5.26 3.21 3.72
CA GLN A 194 -6.09 2.14 4.29
C GLN A 194 -5.32 0.85 4.60
N ASP A 195 -4.26 0.56 3.83
CA ASP A 195 -3.45 -0.66 3.92
C ASP A 195 -2.16 -0.45 4.73
N ALA A 196 -1.81 0.82 5.00
CA ALA A 196 -0.53 1.20 5.60
C ALA A 196 -0.51 1.08 7.12
N PHE A 197 -1.69 1.03 7.78
CA PHE A 197 -1.78 1.10 9.23
C PHE A 197 -2.10 -0.25 9.85
N ALA A 198 -1.50 -0.50 11.01
CA ALA A 198 -1.83 -1.65 11.83
C ALA A 198 -3.33 -1.65 12.20
N ALA A 199 -3.87 -2.82 12.53
CA ALA A 199 -5.30 -2.99 12.83
C ALA A 199 -5.77 -2.10 14.00
N ALA A 200 -4.88 -1.77 14.94
CA ALA A 200 -5.15 -0.87 16.04
C ALA A 200 -4.04 0.18 16.18
N GLY A 201 -4.42 1.45 16.35
CA GLY A 201 -3.47 2.56 16.55
C GLY A 201 -3.07 3.28 15.26
N PHE A 202 -2.14 4.23 15.41
CA PHE A 202 -1.61 5.05 14.32
C PHE A 202 -0.26 4.54 13.80
N ALA A 203 0.19 3.38 14.28
CA ALA A 203 1.44 2.80 13.85
C ALA A 203 1.34 2.30 12.40
N LEU A 204 2.34 2.65 11.60
CA LEU A 204 2.48 2.14 10.26
C LEU A 204 2.93 0.67 10.31
N SER A 205 2.35 -0.17 9.45
CA SER A 205 2.79 -1.54 9.29
C SER A 205 4.16 -1.57 8.60
N ALA A 206 5.17 -2.10 9.27
CA ALA A 206 6.50 -2.23 8.68
C ALA A 206 6.51 -3.12 7.42
N GLU A 207 5.61 -4.10 7.34
CA GLU A 207 5.46 -5.00 6.19
C GLU A 207 4.93 -4.25 4.96
N VAL A 208 4.09 -3.24 5.19
CA VAL A 208 3.50 -2.41 4.14
C VAL A 208 4.44 -1.28 3.74
N LEU A 209 5.20 -0.72 4.69
CA LEU A 209 6.20 0.34 4.43
C LEU A 209 7.58 -0.17 4.01
N VAL A 210 7.82 -1.46 4.14
CA VAL A 210 8.78 -2.18 3.29
C VAL A 210 7.95 -2.74 2.12
N PRO A 211 7.36 -1.91 1.24
CA PRO A 211 6.98 -2.45 -0.03
C PRO A 211 8.28 -3.07 -0.52
N SER A 212 8.17 -4.29 -0.95
CA SER A 212 9.05 -4.68 -2.05
C SER A 212 9.02 -3.45 -2.94
N LEU A 213 10.05 -2.62 -2.90
CA LEU A 213 10.31 -1.73 -4.01
C LEU A 213 9.98 -2.54 -5.25
N PRO A 214 9.59 -1.95 -6.39
CA PRO A 214 10.04 -2.51 -7.62
C PRO A 214 11.54 -2.62 -7.36
N GLY A 215 11.74 -3.48 -6.40
CA GLY A 215 12.74 -3.66 -5.44
C GLY A 215 13.83 -3.97 -6.30
N GLU A 216 14.91 -3.79 -6.08
CA GLU A 216 16.02 -4.31 -6.72
C GLU A 216 15.53 -5.49 -7.53
N VAL A 217 15.20 -5.24 -8.80
CA VAL A 217 14.82 -6.31 -9.71
C VAL A 217 16.04 -7.16 -9.66
N ARG A 218 15.98 -8.13 -8.74
CA ARG A 218 17.12 -8.99 -8.46
C ARG A 218 17.44 -9.84 -9.68
N LEU A 219 16.40 -10.21 -10.42
CA LEU A 219 16.49 -11.03 -11.61
C LEU A 219 15.90 -10.31 -12.82
N ILE A 220 16.75 -9.93 -13.75
CA ILE A 220 16.35 -9.36 -15.05
C ILE A 220 16.65 -10.41 -16.14
N ILE A 221 15.64 -10.74 -16.92
CA ILE A 221 15.73 -11.69 -18.03
C ILE A 221 15.40 -10.97 -19.33
N GLY A 222 16.36 -10.79 -20.22
CA GLY A 222 16.14 -10.31 -21.59
C GLY A 222 15.94 -11.48 -22.55
N ARG A 223 14.72 -11.59 -23.13
CA ARG A 223 14.37 -12.72 -24.00
C ARG A 223 15.12 -12.70 -25.32
N GLU A 224 15.16 -11.55 -26.00
CA GLU A 224 15.77 -11.44 -27.33
C GLU A 224 17.28 -11.63 -27.31
N GLY A 225 17.96 -11.29 -26.25
CA GLY A 225 19.41 -11.41 -26.12
C GLY A 225 19.88 -12.58 -25.30
N GLY A 226 18.99 -13.40 -24.71
CA GLY A 226 19.35 -14.49 -23.80
C GLY A 226 20.11 -14.01 -22.57
N THR A 227 19.93 -12.73 -22.18
CA THR A 227 20.69 -12.08 -21.11
C THR A 227 19.99 -12.28 -19.77
N VAL A 228 20.77 -12.55 -18.73
CA VAL A 228 20.27 -12.65 -17.36
C VAL A 228 21.17 -11.83 -16.45
N THR A 229 20.56 -10.99 -15.64
CA THR A 229 21.24 -10.25 -14.56
C THR A 229 20.62 -10.66 -13.24
N LEU A 230 21.44 -11.10 -12.28
CA LEU A 230 21.03 -11.40 -10.92
C LEU A 230 21.80 -10.49 -9.95
N ASP A 231 21.07 -9.75 -9.11
CA ASP A 231 21.64 -8.80 -8.14
C ASP A 231 22.68 -7.85 -8.79
N GLY A 232 22.37 -7.33 -9.98
CA GLY A 232 23.24 -6.44 -10.76
C GLY A 232 24.38 -7.12 -11.52
N GLN A 233 24.59 -8.43 -11.34
CA GLN A 233 25.64 -9.19 -12.02
C GLN A 233 25.11 -9.96 -13.23
N GLN A 234 25.70 -9.74 -14.39
CA GLN A 234 25.36 -10.50 -15.58
C GLN A 234 25.80 -11.96 -15.45
N LYS A 235 24.88 -12.89 -15.72
CA LYS A 235 25.07 -14.33 -15.64
C LYS A 235 24.99 -14.95 -17.02
N LYS A 236 25.82 -15.96 -17.28
CA LYS A 236 25.80 -16.71 -18.54
C LYS A 236 25.05 -18.03 -18.36
N PHE A 237 24.10 -18.28 -19.24
CA PHE A 237 23.31 -19.51 -19.27
C PHE A 237 23.46 -20.23 -20.60
N GLY A 238 23.45 -21.57 -20.57
CA GLY A 238 23.17 -22.34 -21.76
C GLY A 238 21.67 -22.25 -22.13
N ASP A 239 21.34 -22.62 -23.36
CA ASP A 239 19.98 -22.49 -23.90
C ASP A 239 18.90 -23.19 -23.03
N GLN A 240 19.12 -24.41 -22.61
CA GLN A 240 18.16 -25.20 -21.83
C GLN A 240 17.96 -24.63 -20.41
N PRO A 241 19.00 -24.36 -19.60
CA PRO A 241 18.84 -23.68 -18.32
C PRO A 241 18.17 -22.31 -18.44
N PHE A 242 18.45 -21.57 -19.50
CA PHE A 242 17.80 -20.26 -19.75
C PHE A 242 16.30 -20.41 -19.94
N ARG A 243 15.84 -21.33 -20.82
CA ARG A 243 14.42 -21.59 -21.03
C ARG A 243 13.70 -22.01 -19.74
N VAL A 244 14.34 -22.83 -18.91
CA VAL A 244 13.79 -23.23 -17.61
C VAL A 244 13.69 -22.03 -16.68
N LEU A 245 14.71 -21.17 -16.62
CA LEU A 245 14.68 -19.96 -15.80
C LEU A 245 13.54 -19.02 -16.21
N VAL A 246 13.39 -18.77 -17.51
CA VAL A 246 12.27 -17.95 -18.05
C VAL A 246 10.93 -18.54 -17.59
N ARG A 247 10.74 -19.85 -17.72
CA ARG A 247 9.48 -20.50 -17.34
C ARG A 247 9.20 -20.44 -15.84
N LEU A 248 10.22 -20.66 -15.01
CA LEU A 248 10.12 -20.52 -13.55
C LEU A 248 9.80 -19.06 -13.14
N ALA A 249 10.43 -18.10 -13.81
CA ALA A 249 10.20 -16.68 -13.58
C ALA A 249 8.77 -16.25 -13.99
N GLU A 250 8.28 -16.69 -15.15
CA GLU A 250 6.89 -16.48 -15.57
C GLU A 250 5.88 -17.06 -14.58
N PHE A 251 6.18 -18.25 -14.07
CA PHE A 251 5.32 -18.93 -13.11
C PHE A 251 5.32 -18.22 -11.75
N ALA A 252 6.50 -17.82 -11.26
CA ALA A 252 6.63 -17.03 -10.03
C ALA A 252 5.90 -15.67 -10.12
N LYS A 253 5.86 -15.04 -11.30
CA LYS A 253 5.10 -13.79 -11.52
C LYS A 253 3.59 -13.98 -11.49
N ARG A 254 3.07 -15.17 -11.78
CA ARG A 254 1.63 -15.41 -11.86
C ARG A 254 1.03 -16.00 -10.58
N ASP A 255 1.72 -16.90 -9.92
CA ASP A 255 1.07 -17.79 -8.95
C ASP A 255 1.91 -18.13 -7.70
N HIS A 256 3.15 -17.69 -7.60
CA HIS A 256 4.08 -17.98 -6.48
C HIS A 256 4.22 -19.48 -6.11
N GLY A 257 3.74 -20.38 -6.96
CA GLY A 257 3.65 -21.79 -6.73
C GLY A 257 4.86 -22.60 -7.23
N TYR A 258 4.72 -23.92 -7.15
CA TYR A 258 5.69 -24.87 -7.68
C TYR A 258 5.32 -25.29 -9.10
N LEU A 259 6.25 -25.10 -10.04
CA LEU A 259 6.11 -25.57 -11.41
C LEU A 259 6.33 -27.09 -11.46
N PRO A 260 5.38 -27.87 -11.97
CA PRO A 260 5.53 -29.31 -12.15
C PRO A 260 6.65 -29.66 -13.14
N GLU A 261 7.30 -30.82 -12.93
CA GLU A 261 8.42 -31.27 -13.76
C GLU A 261 8.04 -31.44 -15.24
N ASP A 262 6.83 -31.90 -15.54
CA ASP A 262 6.34 -32.04 -16.92
C ASP A 262 6.24 -30.70 -17.66
N GLN A 263 5.95 -29.60 -16.97
CA GLN A 263 5.94 -28.27 -17.58
C GLN A 263 7.35 -27.74 -17.84
N ILE A 264 8.33 -28.07 -16.99
CA ILE A 264 9.74 -27.77 -17.23
C ILE A 264 10.20 -28.50 -18.49
N VAL A 265 9.86 -29.77 -18.58
CA VAL A 265 10.18 -30.61 -19.72
C VAL A 265 9.62 -30.04 -21.02
N ARG A 266 8.36 -29.61 -21.01
CA ARG A 266 7.76 -28.97 -22.18
C ARG A 266 8.46 -27.66 -22.57
N ALA A 267 8.93 -26.90 -21.60
CA ALA A 267 9.68 -25.67 -21.86
C ALA A 267 11.03 -25.93 -22.58
N ILE A 268 11.67 -27.08 -22.32
CA ILE A 268 12.94 -27.44 -22.89
C ILE A 268 12.80 -28.12 -24.26
N TYR A 269 11.93 -29.11 -24.36
CA TYR A 269 11.86 -30.03 -25.48
C TYR A 269 10.61 -29.89 -26.35
N GLY A 270 9.66 -29.00 -25.99
CA GLY A 270 8.38 -28.91 -26.64
C GLY A 270 7.45 -30.08 -26.31
N SER A 271 6.36 -30.24 -27.07
CA SER A 271 5.28 -31.18 -26.77
C SER A 271 5.56 -32.66 -27.14
N GLN A 272 6.65 -32.95 -27.82
CA GLN A 272 6.84 -34.26 -28.49
C GLN A 272 7.77 -35.26 -27.80
N ILE A 273 8.44 -34.88 -26.71
CA ILE A 273 9.49 -35.76 -26.12
C ILE A 273 9.15 -36.08 -24.67
N ARG A 274 9.23 -37.36 -24.28
CA ARG A 274 9.23 -37.81 -22.88
C ARG A 274 10.69 -37.93 -22.41
N PRO A 275 11.23 -36.95 -21.67
CA PRO A 275 12.57 -37.04 -21.15
C PRO A 275 12.64 -38.01 -19.99
N LYS A 276 13.82 -38.53 -19.75
CA LYS A 276 14.14 -39.26 -18.54
C LYS A 276 14.26 -38.26 -17.38
N SER A 277 13.74 -38.58 -16.19
CA SER A 277 13.80 -37.71 -14.99
C SER A 277 15.23 -37.28 -14.61
N ARG A 278 16.25 -37.96 -15.12
CA ARG A 278 17.67 -37.61 -14.97
C ARG A 278 18.02 -36.29 -15.64
N ASP A 279 17.45 -36.06 -16.82
CA ASP A 279 17.80 -34.89 -17.65
C ASP A 279 17.31 -33.59 -16.97
N THR A 280 16.14 -33.61 -16.33
CA THR A 280 15.59 -32.45 -15.60
C THR A 280 16.46 -32.09 -14.38
N ARG A 281 16.95 -33.08 -13.64
CA ARG A 281 17.84 -32.84 -12.48
C ARG A 281 19.15 -32.18 -12.90
N ASP A 282 19.73 -32.64 -13.99
CA ASP A 282 20.98 -32.09 -14.50
C ASP A 282 20.80 -30.65 -14.98
N ILE A 283 19.68 -30.34 -15.63
CA ILE A 283 19.37 -28.97 -16.04
C ILE A 283 19.13 -28.06 -14.83
N ILE A 284 18.40 -28.51 -13.82
CA ILE A 284 18.21 -27.75 -12.58
C ILE A 284 19.52 -27.52 -11.84
N ARG A 285 20.44 -28.50 -11.85
CA ARG A 285 21.78 -28.34 -11.30
C ARG A 285 22.56 -27.27 -12.07
N LEU A 286 22.60 -27.36 -13.40
CA LEU A 286 23.25 -26.37 -14.27
C LEU A 286 22.67 -24.98 -14.08
N LEU A 287 21.34 -24.87 -13.91
CA LEU A 287 20.67 -23.61 -13.61
C LEU A 287 21.16 -23.01 -12.28
N ARG A 288 21.21 -23.81 -11.21
CA ARG A 288 21.75 -23.38 -9.91
C ARG A 288 23.20 -22.93 -9.97
N ASP A 289 24.02 -23.71 -10.68
CA ASP A 289 25.46 -23.40 -10.84
C ASP A 289 25.65 -22.11 -11.65
N ALA A 290 24.84 -21.88 -12.69
CA ALA A 290 24.85 -20.63 -13.46
C ALA A 290 24.44 -19.41 -12.62
N LEU A 291 23.43 -19.55 -11.78
CA LEU A 291 23.03 -18.47 -10.85
C LEU A 291 24.12 -18.13 -9.84
N ALA A 292 24.84 -19.13 -9.34
CA ALA A 292 25.93 -19.00 -8.38
C ALA A 292 27.27 -18.60 -9.00
N ALA A 293 27.40 -18.62 -10.33
CA ALA A 293 28.66 -18.34 -11.02
C ALA A 293 29.21 -16.95 -10.66
N GLY A 294 30.51 -16.90 -10.31
CA GLY A 294 31.19 -15.68 -9.87
C GLY A 294 30.85 -15.23 -8.44
N LEU A 295 30.15 -16.05 -7.66
CA LEU A 295 29.90 -15.84 -6.24
C LEU A 295 30.65 -16.88 -5.39
N GLU A 296 30.97 -16.53 -4.15
CA GLU A 296 31.67 -17.41 -3.21
C GLU A 296 30.94 -17.54 -1.88
N GLY A 297 31.20 -18.61 -1.15
CA GLY A 297 30.73 -18.85 0.20
C GLY A 297 29.16 -18.73 0.32
N LYS A 298 28.69 -18.01 1.33
CA LYS A 298 27.26 -17.86 1.61
C LYS A 298 26.47 -17.24 0.46
N ALA A 299 27.09 -16.36 -0.35
CA ALA A 299 26.42 -15.74 -1.50
C ALA A 299 26.13 -16.77 -2.60
N ALA A 300 27.07 -17.67 -2.88
CA ALA A 300 26.86 -18.75 -3.82
C ALA A 300 25.79 -19.76 -3.36
N GLU A 301 25.74 -20.07 -2.06
CA GLU A 301 24.70 -20.91 -1.49
C GLU A 301 23.32 -20.27 -1.59
N ALA A 302 23.23 -18.97 -1.27
CA ALA A 302 21.98 -18.22 -1.38
C ALA A 302 21.48 -18.18 -2.83
N ALA A 303 22.37 -17.97 -3.81
CA ALA A 303 22.02 -17.98 -5.23
C ALA A 303 21.52 -19.35 -5.71
N ARG A 304 22.15 -20.45 -5.28
CA ARG A 304 21.66 -21.82 -5.55
C ARG A 304 20.30 -22.06 -4.89
N GLY A 305 20.09 -21.54 -3.69
CA GLY A 305 18.85 -21.64 -2.92
C GLY A 305 17.65 -20.94 -3.59
N LEU A 306 17.88 -20.05 -4.56
CA LEU A 306 16.80 -19.40 -5.31
C LEU A 306 15.92 -20.40 -6.09
N ILE A 307 16.44 -21.60 -6.41
CA ILE A 307 15.66 -22.68 -7.02
C ILE A 307 15.37 -23.75 -5.97
N GLU A 308 14.17 -23.78 -5.46
CA GLU A 308 13.71 -24.82 -4.53
C GLU A 308 13.15 -26.02 -5.29
N THR A 309 13.38 -27.22 -4.75
CA THR A 309 12.86 -28.48 -5.29
C THR A 309 12.12 -29.26 -4.22
N ARG A 310 10.86 -29.67 -4.49
CA ARG A 310 10.13 -30.69 -3.73
C ARG A 310 10.23 -32.04 -4.45
N ARG A 311 10.39 -33.12 -3.68
CA ARG A 311 10.73 -34.44 -4.25
C ARG A 311 9.56 -35.35 -4.58
N ALA A 312 8.41 -35.13 -3.98
CA ALA A 312 7.27 -36.04 -4.20
C ALA A 312 5.93 -35.28 -4.34
N PRO A 313 5.41 -35.09 -5.53
CA PRO A 313 6.01 -35.22 -6.87
C PRO A 313 7.07 -34.17 -7.13
N SER A 314 7.98 -34.42 -8.08
CA SER A 314 9.05 -33.46 -8.41
C SER A 314 8.47 -32.16 -8.95
N ARG A 315 8.75 -31.07 -8.24
CA ARG A 315 8.28 -29.74 -8.55
C ARG A 315 9.38 -28.73 -8.19
N HIS A 316 9.43 -27.63 -8.93
CA HIS A 316 10.45 -26.60 -8.73
C HIS A 316 9.82 -25.23 -8.63
N ARG A 317 10.41 -24.32 -7.85
CA ARG A 317 10.01 -22.92 -7.84
C ARG A 317 11.22 -21.99 -7.79
N LEU A 318 11.05 -20.81 -8.32
CA LEU A 318 11.95 -19.68 -8.11
C LEU A 318 11.52 -18.95 -6.83
N CYS A 319 12.43 -18.88 -5.85
CA CYS A 319 12.19 -18.25 -4.54
C CYS A 319 12.42 -16.74 -4.58
N LEU A 320 11.95 -16.08 -5.64
CA LEU A 320 11.89 -14.63 -5.77
C LEU A 320 10.42 -14.20 -5.84
N ARG A 321 10.12 -13.03 -5.32
CA ARG A 321 8.78 -12.44 -5.43
C ARG A 321 8.54 -11.97 -6.87
N ALA A 322 7.29 -11.85 -7.27
CA ALA A 322 6.93 -11.35 -8.59
C ALA A 322 7.54 -9.98 -8.90
N THR A 323 7.67 -9.13 -7.88
CA THR A 323 8.28 -7.79 -7.94
C THR A 323 9.80 -7.78 -8.08
N GLU A 324 10.47 -8.84 -7.65
CA GLU A 324 11.93 -9.01 -7.78
C GLU A 324 12.36 -9.55 -9.16
N ILE A 325 11.40 -9.77 -10.07
CA ILE A 325 11.63 -10.37 -11.38
C ILE A 325 11.14 -9.41 -12.48
N ALA A 326 12.06 -9.00 -13.37
CA ALA A 326 11.73 -8.35 -14.64
C ALA A 326 12.01 -9.31 -15.80
N ILE A 327 11.04 -9.44 -16.71
CA ILE A 327 11.19 -10.15 -17.98
C ILE A 327 11.00 -9.11 -19.07
N LEU A 328 12.08 -8.80 -19.75
CA LEU A 328 12.11 -7.88 -20.87
C LEU A 328 11.85 -8.65 -22.17
N ALA A 329 11.18 -7.98 -23.11
CA ALA A 329 10.86 -8.54 -24.42
C ALA A 329 12.12 -8.91 -25.21
#